data_8db4ddf9d39bfcd6861f8db316d321e3
#
_entry.id   8db4ddf9d39bfcd6861f8db316d321e3
#
_cell.length_a   1.000
_cell.length_b   1.000
_cell.length_c   1.000
_cell.angle_alpha   90.00
_cell.angle_beta   90.00
_cell.angle_gamma   90.00
#
_symmetry.space_group_name_H-M   'P 1'
#
loop_
_entity.id
_entity.type
_entity.pdbx_description
1 polymer ?
#
loop_
_entity_poly.entity_id
_entity_poly.type
_entity_poly.pdbx_seq_one_letter_code
_entity_poly.pdbx_strand_id
1 'polypeptide(L)'
;EMIMGLQKCKEGKISIKGEDITECPTKKRLGLGMSYIPSERHQRAILPGFSILENYLLGNQNDPKYVQHGWINFKTLSVTTKKLMEKYDVRAVDEKQSIGSLSGGNQQKMVLSREVEKDSDFILVCQPVRGLDIGAINYIHEILLELRNQGKAILMISAELTDIFQLCDRIAVMYKGEVMALGKNEEFTNESIGLLMAGQRGGES
;
A
#
# COMPACT_ATOMS: atom_id res chain seq x y z
N GLU A 1 10.06 -2.78 4.94
CA GLU A 1 10.94 -1.58 4.90
C GLU A 1 12.10 -1.78 3.91
N MET A 2 12.82 -2.90 3.92
CA MET A 2 13.92 -3.19 2.97
C MET A 2 13.48 -3.10 1.50
N ILE A 3 12.30 -3.64 1.14
CA ILE A 3 11.76 -3.59 -0.23
C ILE A 3 11.59 -2.15 -0.73
N MET A 4 11.24 -1.22 0.14
CA MET A 4 11.09 0.20 -0.20
C MET A 4 12.38 1.02 -0.05
N GLY A 5 13.49 0.40 0.39
CA GLY A 5 14.75 1.10 0.62
C GLY A 5 14.75 2.03 1.83
N LEU A 6 13.80 1.84 2.76
CA LEU A 6 13.74 2.54 4.04
C LEU A 6 14.71 1.93 5.07
N GLN A 7 15.17 0.72 4.80
CA GLN A 7 16.16 -0.01 5.58
C GLN A 7 17.09 -0.74 4.62
N LYS A 8 18.39 -0.80 4.94
CA LYS A 8 19.36 -1.52 4.13
C LYS A 8 19.12 -3.04 4.18
N CYS A 9 19.22 -3.67 3.03
CA CYS A 9 19.27 -5.11 2.93
C CYS A 9 20.69 -5.57 3.38
N LYS A 10 20.76 -6.49 4.34
CA LYS A 10 22.05 -6.99 4.83
C LYS A 10 22.61 -8.09 3.95
N GLU A 11 21.76 -8.94 3.43
CA GLU A 11 22.10 -10.10 2.60
C GLU A 11 21.02 -10.35 1.55
N GLY A 12 21.38 -10.98 0.45
CA GLY A 12 20.47 -11.25 -0.66
C GLY A 12 20.33 -10.10 -1.64
N LYS A 13 19.39 -10.24 -2.58
CA LYS A 13 19.12 -9.26 -3.64
C LYS A 13 17.63 -8.97 -3.75
N ILE A 14 17.33 -7.72 -4.06
CA ILE A 14 15.98 -7.26 -4.38
C ILE A 14 16.02 -6.77 -5.83
N SER A 15 15.18 -7.34 -6.68
CA SER A 15 15.08 -6.91 -8.08
C SER A 15 13.64 -6.63 -8.47
N ILE A 16 13.46 -5.67 -9.39
CA ILE A 16 12.18 -5.37 -10.03
C ILE A 16 12.40 -5.35 -11.55
N LYS A 17 11.56 -6.07 -12.28
CA LYS A 17 11.68 -6.19 -13.76
C LYS A 17 13.09 -6.60 -14.22
N GLY A 18 13.81 -7.40 -13.42
CA GLY A 18 15.17 -7.83 -13.72
C GLY A 18 16.27 -6.84 -13.34
N GLU A 19 15.95 -5.61 -12.93
CA GLU A 19 16.91 -4.61 -12.43
C GLU A 19 17.16 -4.84 -10.94
N ASP A 20 18.45 -4.95 -10.54
CA ASP A 20 18.84 -5.01 -9.13
C ASP A 20 18.66 -3.64 -8.48
N ILE A 21 17.79 -3.59 -7.47
CA ILE A 21 17.47 -2.36 -6.73
C ILE A 21 17.93 -2.42 -5.27
N THR A 22 18.74 -3.42 -4.90
CA THR A 22 19.12 -3.69 -3.51
C THR A 22 19.66 -2.45 -2.80
N GLU A 23 20.57 -1.73 -3.45
CA GLU A 23 21.18 -0.50 -2.91
C GLU A 23 20.48 0.80 -3.36
N CYS A 24 19.41 0.69 -4.15
CA CYS A 24 18.72 1.86 -4.65
C CYS A 24 17.93 2.59 -3.54
N PRO A 25 18.00 3.93 -3.46
CA PRO A 25 17.20 4.71 -2.54
C PRO A 25 15.70 4.65 -2.91
N THR A 26 14.83 4.90 -1.94
CA THR A 26 13.36 4.87 -2.10
C THR A 26 12.90 5.67 -3.32
N LYS A 27 13.45 6.87 -3.54
CA LYS A 27 13.08 7.72 -4.69
C LYS A 27 13.30 7.00 -6.03
N LYS A 28 14.42 6.29 -6.20
CA LYS A 28 14.69 5.53 -7.42
C LYS A 28 13.71 4.37 -7.58
N ARG A 29 13.42 3.64 -6.48
CA ARG A 29 12.46 2.52 -6.49
C ARG A 29 11.06 2.97 -6.90
N LEU A 30 10.57 4.08 -6.34
CA LEU A 30 9.29 4.67 -6.75
C LEU A 30 9.27 5.04 -8.23
N GLY A 31 10.39 5.60 -8.75
CA GLY A 31 10.53 5.92 -10.18
C GLY A 31 10.56 4.71 -11.11
N LEU A 32 10.79 3.49 -10.59
CA LEU A 32 10.73 2.24 -11.33
C LEU A 32 9.33 1.59 -11.37
N GLY A 33 8.30 2.31 -10.95
CA GLY A 33 6.92 1.84 -10.96
C GLY A 33 6.55 1.05 -9.71
N MET A 34 7.08 1.45 -8.55
CA MET A 34 6.68 0.91 -7.24
C MET A 34 5.78 1.89 -6.50
N SER A 35 4.73 1.38 -5.87
CA SER A 35 3.89 2.13 -4.91
C SER A 35 3.91 1.48 -3.54
N TYR A 36 3.63 2.27 -2.50
CA TYR A 36 3.68 1.80 -1.13
C TYR A 36 2.53 2.35 -0.29
N ILE A 37 1.76 1.44 0.31
CA ILE A 37 0.73 1.73 1.29
C ILE A 37 1.23 1.22 2.64
N PRO A 38 1.67 2.11 3.56
CA PRO A 38 2.23 1.72 4.84
C PRO A 38 1.16 1.34 5.87
N SER A 39 1.55 0.54 6.87
CA SER A 39 0.68 0.17 8.00
C SER A 39 0.34 1.34 8.92
N GLU A 40 1.26 2.28 9.06
CA GLU A 40 1.17 3.44 9.96
C GLU A 40 0.84 4.71 9.15
N ARG A 41 -0.44 4.87 8.71
CA ARG A 41 -0.83 5.98 7.82
C ARG A 41 -0.55 7.35 8.43
N HIS A 42 -0.77 7.55 9.74
CA HIS A 42 -0.54 8.83 10.40
C HIS A 42 0.92 9.24 10.49
N GLN A 43 1.82 8.27 10.54
CA GLN A 43 3.26 8.56 10.65
C GLN A 43 3.95 8.58 9.28
N ARG A 44 3.43 7.85 8.29
CA ARG A 44 4.15 7.55 7.05
C ARG A 44 3.40 7.87 5.76
N ALA A 45 2.10 8.09 5.81
CA ALA A 45 1.30 8.27 4.59
C ALA A 45 0.57 9.60 4.51
N ILE A 46 0.23 10.23 5.63
CA ILE A 46 -0.50 11.50 5.65
C ILE A 46 0.18 12.53 6.56
N LEU A 47 -0.11 13.79 6.27
CA LEU A 47 0.19 14.94 7.14
C LEU A 47 -1.17 15.41 7.72
N PRO A 48 -1.53 15.03 8.96
CA PRO A 48 -2.88 15.24 9.47
C PRO A 48 -3.32 16.71 9.55
N GLY A 49 -2.38 17.64 9.74
CA GLY A 49 -2.65 19.07 9.79
C GLY A 49 -2.87 19.72 8.43
N PHE A 50 -2.62 19.00 7.34
CA PHE A 50 -2.72 19.51 5.98
C PHE A 50 -4.05 19.08 5.33
N SER A 51 -4.45 19.80 4.29
CA SER A 51 -5.65 19.50 3.52
C SER A 51 -5.53 18.17 2.74
N ILE A 52 -6.66 17.64 2.29
CA ILE A 52 -6.70 16.49 1.37
C ILE A 52 -5.91 16.80 0.10
N LEU A 53 -6.08 18.01 -0.45
CA LEU A 53 -5.36 18.52 -1.61
C LEU A 53 -3.83 18.45 -1.45
N GLU A 54 -3.32 18.95 -0.32
CA GLU A 54 -1.88 18.94 -0.04
C GLU A 54 -1.38 17.52 0.21
N ASN A 55 -2.18 16.67 0.86
CA ASN A 55 -1.85 15.27 1.05
C ASN A 55 -1.81 14.48 -0.27
N TYR A 56 -2.62 14.86 -1.28
CA TYR A 56 -2.53 14.25 -2.60
C TYR A 56 -1.21 14.62 -3.31
N LEU A 57 -0.65 15.79 -3.04
CA LEU A 57 0.64 16.18 -3.62
C LEU A 57 1.83 15.36 -3.09
N LEU A 58 1.71 14.73 -1.91
CA LEU A 58 2.77 13.89 -1.35
C LEU A 58 3.13 12.73 -2.30
N GLY A 59 4.38 12.68 -2.72
CA GLY A 59 4.87 11.71 -3.71
C GLY A 59 4.63 12.11 -5.17
N ASN A 60 3.80 13.13 -5.44
CA ASN A 60 3.51 13.68 -6.77
C ASN A 60 4.21 15.03 -7.03
N GLN A 61 5.07 15.47 -6.12
CA GLN A 61 5.74 16.78 -6.21
C GLN A 61 6.76 16.90 -7.36
N ASN A 62 7.12 15.79 -7.98
CA ASN A 62 8.00 15.77 -9.17
C ASN A 62 7.21 15.66 -10.49
N ASP A 63 5.89 15.52 -10.44
CA ASP A 63 5.06 15.48 -11.64
C ASP A 63 4.90 16.92 -12.19
N PRO A 64 5.35 17.19 -13.43
CA PRO A 64 5.24 18.52 -14.05
C PRO A 64 3.79 18.98 -14.24
N LYS A 65 2.82 18.10 -14.14
CA LYS A 65 1.39 18.43 -14.11
C LYS A 65 1.04 19.29 -12.89
N TYR A 66 1.66 19.03 -11.75
CA TYR A 66 1.36 19.70 -10.49
C TYR A 66 2.40 20.71 -10.06
N VAL A 67 3.66 20.48 -10.41
CA VAL A 67 4.77 21.39 -10.01
C VAL A 67 5.65 21.73 -11.20
N GLN A 68 5.75 23.04 -11.52
CA GLN A 68 6.60 23.55 -12.59
C GLN A 68 7.49 24.66 -12.05
N HIS A 69 8.79 24.57 -12.27
CA HIS A 69 9.79 25.56 -11.82
C HIS A 69 9.67 25.92 -10.33
N GLY A 70 9.31 24.96 -9.49
CA GLY A 70 9.12 25.17 -8.04
C GLY A 70 7.75 25.72 -7.65
N TRP A 71 6.86 26.02 -8.60
CA TRP A 71 5.51 26.54 -8.34
C TRP A 71 4.47 25.44 -8.45
N ILE A 72 3.59 25.37 -7.44
CA ILE A 72 2.48 24.42 -7.41
C ILE A 72 1.29 24.96 -8.23
N ASN A 73 0.81 24.18 -9.17
CA ASN A 73 -0.43 24.47 -9.90
C ASN A 73 -1.64 24.01 -9.07
N PHE A 74 -2.02 24.83 -8.09
CA PHE A 74 -3.15 24.53 -7.21
C PHE A 74 -4.47 24.31 -7.94
N LYS A 75 -4.68 24.96 -9.10
CA LYS A 75 -5.90 24.79 -9.89
C LYS A 75 -6.00 23.37 -10.44
N THR A 76 -4.94 22.88 -11.07
CA THR A 76 -4.88 21.52 -11.61
C THR A 76 -4.95 20.48 -10.49
N LEU A 77 -4.22 20.72 -9.41
CA LEU A 77 -4.21 19.85 -8.23
C LEU A 77 -5.62 19.72 -7.61
N SER A 78 -6.34 20.85 -7.41
CA SER A 78 -7.71 20.88 -6.90
C SER A 78 -8.66 20.07 -7.78
N VAL A 79 -8.65 20.30 -9.09
CA VAL A 79 -9.51 19.58 -10.04
C VAL A 79 -9.24 18.07 -9.98
N THR A 80 -7.96 17.68 -9.94
CA THR A 80 -7.61 16.26 -9.86
C THR A 80 -8.03 15.66 -8.54
N THR A 81 -7.74 16.32 -7.41
CA THR A 81 -8.11 15.82 -6.08
C THR A 81 -9.62 15.61 -5.94
N LYS A 82 -10.45 16.55 -6.43
CA LYS A 82 -11.92 16.40 -6.43
C LYS A 82 -12.38 15.18 -7.21
N LYS A 83 -11.84 14.96 -8.41
CA LYS A 83 -12.15 13.77 -9.22
C LYS A 83 -11.79 12.48 -8.50
N LEU A 84 -10.68 12.49 -7.76
CA LEU A 84 -10.27 11.31 -7.00
C LEU A 84 -11.11 11.08 -5.77
N MET A 85 -11.49 12.15 -5.06
CA MET A 85 -12.43 12.04 -3.95
C MET A 85 -13.75 11.40 -4.41
N GLU A 86 -14.26 11.79 -5.58
CA GLU A 86 -15.45 11.20 -6.18
C GLU A 86 -15.22 9.74 -6.61
N LYS A 87 -14.16 9.47 -7.38
CA LYS A 87 -13.82 8.13 -7.90
C LYS A 87 -13.63 7.11 -6.79
N TYR A 88 -13.00 7.50 -5.68
CA TYR A 88 -12.66 6.62 -4.55
C TYR A 88 -13.62 6.76 -3.36
N ASP A 89 -14.77 7.40 -3.53
CA ASP A 89 -15.77 7.64 -2.48
C ASP A 89 -15.14 8.17 -1.18
N VAL A 90 -14.26 9.18 -1.30
CA VAL A 90 -13.68 9.89 -0.15
C VAL A 90 -14.67 10.94 0.32
N ARG A 91 -15.29 10.70 1.47
CA ARG A 91 -16.32 11.58 2.02
C ARG A 91 -15.70 12.71 2.83
N ALA A 92 -15.78 13.91 2.29
CA ALA A 92 -15.34 15.16 2.92
C ALA A 92 -16.20 16.32 2.40
N VAL A 93 -16.11 17.47 3.06
CA VAL A 93 -16.84 18.69 2.64
C VAL A 93 -16.27 19.20 1.31
N ASP A 94 -14.95 19.30 1.23
CA ASP A 94 -14.20 19.65 0.02
C ASP A 94 -12.75 19.19 0.12
N GLU A 95 -11.95 19.43 -0.93
CA GLU A 95 -10.54 19.06 -1.00
C GLU A 95 -9.62 19.88 -0.08
N LYS A 96 -10.12 20.97 0.49
CA LYS A 96 -9.38 21.84 1.41
C LYS A 96 -9.55 21.42 2.87
N GLN A 97 -10.50 20.53 3.14
CA GLN A 97 -10.68 19.98 4.47
C GLN A 97 -9.40 19.29 4.95
N SER A 98 -9.05 19.47 6.24
CA SER A 98 -7.93 18.76 6.84
C SER A 98 -8.16 17.25 6.78
N ILE A 99 -7.17 16.50 6.27
CA ILE A 99 -7.25 15.04 6.19
C ILE A 99 -7.35 14.40 7.58
N GLY A 100 -6.77 15.04 8.60
CA GLY A 100 -6.83 14.57 9.99
C GLY A 100 -8.25 14.56 10.58
N SER A 101 -9.18 15.35 10.02
CA SER A 101 -10.59 15.39 10.46
C SER A 101 -11.47 14.30 9.84
N LEU A 102 -10.95 13.55 8.86
CA LEU A 102 -11.66 12.45 8.22
C LEU A 102 -11.68 11.21 9.10
N SER A 103 -12.67 10.34 8.88
CA SER A 103 -12.65 8.98 9.44
C SER A 103 -11.45 8.19 8.91
N GLY A 104 -10.99 7.18 9.68
CA GLY A 104 -9.88 6.32 9.27
C GLY A 104 -10.08 5.69 7.90
N GLY A 105 -11.31 5.27 7.57
CA GLY A 105 -11.67 4.74 6.25
C GLY A 105 -11.46 5.76 5.12
N ASN A 106 -11.91 7.00 5.30
CA ASN A 106 -11.72 8.05 4.30
C ASN A 106 -10.25 8.46 4.14
N GLN A 107 -9.49 8.51 5.24
CA GLN A 107 -8.04 8.70 5.18
C GLN A 107 -7.35 7.60 4.37
N GLN A 108 -7.72 6.34 4.62
CA GLN A 108 -7.14 5.19 3.92
C GLN A 108 -7.52 5.17 2.44
N LYS A 109 -8.78 5.49 2.10
CA LYS A 109 -9.23 5.65 0.71
C LYS A 109 -8.40 6.72 -0.02
N MET A 110 -8.09 7.83 0.66
CA MET A 110 -7.25 8.90 0.09
C MET A 110 -5.80 8.44 -0.14
N VAL A 111 -5.21 7.73 0.82
CA VAL A 111 -3.87 7.15 0.65
C VAL A 111 -3.85 6.15 -0.50
N LEU A 112 -4.83 5.25 -0.53
CA LEU A 112 -4.97 4.25 -1.60
C LEU A 112 -5.12 4.91 -2.97
N SER A 113 -6.03 5.89 -3.10
CA SER A 113 -6.26 6.59 -4.37
C SER A 113 -4.98 7.23 -4.90
N ARG A 114 -4.21 7.89 -4.04
CA ARG A 114 -2.94 8.51 -4.40
C ARG A 114 -1.91 7.51 -4.90
N GLU A 115 -1.82 6.34 -4.26
CA GLU A 115 -0.84 5.33 -4.63
C GLU A 115 -1.25 4.53 -5.88
N VAL A 116 -2.54 4.27 -6.06
CA VAL A 116 -3.09 3.57 -7.23
C VAL A 116 -2.99 4.42 -8.49
N GLU A 117 -3.27 5.72 -8.40
CA GLU A 117 -3.22 6.63 -9.55
C GLU A 117 -1.81 6.90 -10.10
N LYS A 118 -0.78 6.42 -9.42
CA LYS A 118 0.59 6.41 -9.96
C LYS A 118 0.80 5.37 -11.06
N ASP A 119 -0.19 4.52 -11.30
CA ASP A 119 -0.17 3.42 -12.28
C ASP A 119 1.08 2.53 -12.18
N SER A 120 1.48 2.24 -10.95
CA SER A 120 2.65 1.42 -10.64
C SER A 120 2.42 -0.04 -11.03
N ASP A 121 3.47 -0.74 -11.47
CA ASP A 121 3.41 -2.17 -11.80
C ASP A 121 3.50 -3.06 -10.56
N PHE A 122 4.13 -2.56 -9.50
CA PHE A 122 4.27 -3.25 -8.22
C PHE A 122 3.76 -2.39 -7.07
N ILE A 123 2.92 -2.96 -6.23
CA ILE A 123 2.31 -2.28 -5.08
C ILE A 123 2.63 -3.07 -3.81
N LEU A 124 3.37 -2.46 -2.89
CA LEU A 124 3.56 -2.98 -1.55
C LEU A 124 2.47 -2.45 -0.63
N VAL A 125 1.68 -3.35 -0.05
CA VAL A 125 0.53 -3.02 0.79
C VAL A 125 0.74 -3.61 2.18
N CYS A 126 0.83 -2.76 3.21
CA CYS A 126 1.06 -3.20 4.57
C CYS A 126 -0.14 -2.87 5.46
N GLN A 127 -0.81 -3.89 6.02
CA GLN A 127 -1.94 -3.77 6.94
C GLN A 127 -3.03 -2.80 6.42
N PRO A 128 -3.53 -2.98 5.16
CA PRO A 128 -4.33 -1.98 4.48
C PRO A 128 -5.64 -1.62 5.18
N VAL A 129 -6.19 -2.55 5.95
CA VAL A 129 -7.52 -2.41 6.56
C VAL A 129 -7.50 -2.26 8.08
N ARG A 130 -6.31 -2.18 8.68
CA ARG A 130 -6.16 -2.11 10.14
C ARG A 130 -6.92 -0.90 10.73
N GLY A 131 -7.84 -1.20 11.68
CA GLY A 131 -8.61 -0.20 12.40
C GLY A 131 -9.66 0.52 11.56
N LEU A 132 -10.18 -0.13 10.51
CA LEU A 132 -11.24 0.37 9.67
C LEU A 132 -12.57 -0.33 9.96
N ASP A 133 -13.67 0.32 9.56
CA ASP A 133 -14.99 -0.28 9.55
C ASP A 133 -15.16 -1.26 8.38
N ILE A 134 -16.16 -2.16 8.48
CA ILE A 134 -16.42 -3.22 7.49
C ILE A 134 -16.65 -2.66 6.09
N GLY A 135 -17.33 -1.51 5.97
CA GLY A 135 -17.59 -0.90 4.66
C GLY A 135 -16.30 -0.44 3.98
N ALA A 136 -15.38 0.17 4.74
CA ALA A 136 -14.07 0.57 4.23
C ALA A 136 -13.19 -0.64 3.89
N ILE A 137 -13.25 -1.71 4.70
CA ILE A 137 -12.53 -2.96 4.44
C ILE A 137 -12.94 -3.55 3.08
N ASN A 138 -14.23 -3.78 2.89
CA ASN A 138 -14.76 -4.36 1.65
C ASN A 138 -14.36 -3.52 0.43
N TYR A 139 -14.47 -2.20 0.54
CA TYR A 139 -14.10 -1.29 -0.54
C TYR A 139 -12.60 -1.41 -0.92
N ILE A 140 -11.71 -1.49 0.08
CA ILE A 140 -10.27 -1.65 -0.15
C ILE A 140 -9.97 -3.00 -0.79
N HIS A 141 -10.64 -4.07 -0.35
CA HIS A 141 -10.51 -5.40 -0.94
C HIS A 141 -10.90 -5.39 -2.42
N GLU A 142 -12.03 -4.77 -2.78
CA GLU A 142 -12.47 -4.64 -4.18
C GLU A 142 -11.41 -3.96 -5.05
N ILE A 143 -10.83 -2.84 -4.58
CA ILE A 143 -9.78 -2.16 -5.32
C ILE A 143 -8.52 -3.03 -5.50
N LEU A 144 -8.08 -3.74 -4.45
CA LEU A 144 -6.91 -4.61 -4.54
C LEU A 144 -7.16 -5.77 -5.52
N LEU A 145 -8.36 -6.36 -5.52
CA LEU A 145 -8.75 -7.40 -6.49
C LEU A 145 -8.81 -6.84 -7.92
N GLU A 146 -9.32 -5.62 -8.11
CA GLU A 146 -9.34 -4.97 -9.40
C GLU A 146 -7.92 -4.72 -9.95
N LEU A 147 -7.01 -4.23 -9.13
CA LEU A 147 -5.61 -4.03 -9.49
C LEU A 147 -4.92 -5.34 -9.87
N ARG A 148 -5.17 -6.41 -9.12
CA ARG A 148 -4.69 -7.76 -9.45
C ARG A 148 -5.22 -8.20 -10.81
N ASN A 149 -6.51 -8.00 -11.08
CA ASN A 149 -7.13 -8.38 -12.36
C ASN A 149 -6.61 -7.54 -13.53
N GLN A 150 -6.12 -6.33 -13.28
CA GLN A 150 -5.39 -5.50 -14.25
C GLN A 150 -3.93 -5.96 -14.47
N GLY A 151 -3.49 -7.03 -13.80
CA GLY A 151 -2.14 -7.59 -13.94
C GLY A 151 -1.08 -6.89 -13.08
N LYS A 152 -1.46 -6.07 -12.11
CA LYS A 152 -0.50 -5.48 -11.16
C LYS A 152 0.04 -6.54 -10.20
N ALA A 153 1.32 -6.49 -9.90
CA ALA A 153 1.94 -7.32 -8.88
C ALA A 153 1.72 -6.69 -7.50
N ILE A 154 1.05 -7.41 -6.60
CA ILE A 154 0.74 -6.91 -5.26
C ILE A 154 1.42 -7.79 -4.22
N LEU A 155 2.26 -7.21 -3.37
CA LEU A 155 2.76 -7.85 -2.17
C LEU A 155 2.02 -7.29 -0.97
N MET A 156 1.13 -8.09 -0.40
CA MET A 156 0.38 -7.72 0.79
C MET A 156 1.03 -8.30 2.05
N ILE A 157 1.14 -7.50 3.09
CA ILE A 157 1.55 -7.91 4.43
C ILE A 157 0.36 -7.63 5.37
N SER A 158 -0.23 -8.67 5.91
CA SER A 158 -1.34 -8.57 6.87
C SER A 158 -1.18 -9.60 7.99
N ALA A 159 -1.68 -9.27 9.16
CA ALA A 159 -1.89 -10.21 10.27
C ALA A 159 -3.31 -10.80 10.28
N GLU A 160 -4.21 -10.22 9.48
CA GLU A 160 -5.60 -10.66 9.36
C GLU A 160 -5.68 -11.80 8.34
N LEU A 161 -5.87 -13.03 8.83
CA LEU A 161 -5.92 -14.22 7.98
C LEU A 161 -7.07 -14.16 6.97
N THR A 162 -8.20 -13.56 7.34
CA THR A 162 -9.34 -13.37 6.44
C THR A 162 -8.94 -12.62 5.17
N ASP A 163 -8.17 -11.52 5.33
CA ASP A 163 -7.69 -10.73 4.18
C ASP A 163 -6.75 -11.55 3.30
N ILE A 164 -5.83 -12.29 3.93
CA ILE A 164 -4.85 -13.14 3.23
C ILE A 164 -5.58 -14.19 2.38
N PHE A 165 -6.54 -14.91 2.95
CA PHE A 165 -7.27 -15.96 2.23
C PHE A 165 -8.19 -15.42 1.13
N GLN A 166 -8.73 -14.21 1.30
CA GLN A 166 -9.62 -13.59 0.30
C GLN A 166 -8.89 -12.97 -0.88
N LEU A 167 -7.69 -12.43 -0.65
CA LEU A 167 -7.03 -11.55 -1.62
C LEU A 167 -5.80 -12.18 -2.29
N CYS A 168 -5.11 -13.12 -1.63
CA CYS A 168 -3.81 -13.59 -2.08
C CYS A 168 -3.90 -14.89 -2.88
N ASP A 169 -3.17 -14.97 -3.99
CA ASP A 169 -3.02 -16.21 -4.77
C ASP A 169 -1.96 -17.13 -4.14
N ARG A 170 -0.97 -16.53 -3.47
CA ARG A 170 0.12 -17.24 -2.78
C ARG A 170 0.35 -16.64 -1.41
N ILE A 171 0.76 -17.48 -0.46
CA ILE A 171 1.01 -17.11 0.93
C ILE A 171 2.44 -17.47 1.30
N ALA A 172 3.15 -16.52 1.92
CA ALA A 172 4.40 -16.75 2.61
C ALA A 172 4.19 -16.50 4.11
N VAL A 173 4.44 -17.50 4.94
CA VAL A 173 4.35 -17.36 6.40
C VAL A 173 5.73 -17.09 6.96
N MET A 174 5.85 -16.05 7.78
CA MET A 174 7.13 -15.65 8.38
C MET A 174 7.08 -15.78 9.91
N TYR A 175 8.17 -16.26 10.47
CA TYR A 175 8.38 -16.28 11.93
C TYR A 175 9.83 -15.88 12.25
N LYS A 176 10.01 -14.91 13.14
CA LYS A 176 11.34 -14.40 13.59
C LYS A 176 12.34 -14.10 12.45
N GLY A 177 11.83 -13.61 11.31
CA GLY A 177 12.67 -13.25 10.16
C GLY A 177 12.91 -14.39 9.16
N GLU A 178 12.45 -15.60 9.43
CA GLU A 178 12.54 -16.75 8.54
C GLU A 178 11.21 -16.99 7.82
N VAL A 179 11.29 -17.47 6.56
CA VAL A 179 10.14 -17.96 5.82
C VAL A 179 9.87 -19.39 6.28
N MET A 180 8.76 -19.61 6.99
CA MET A 180 8.37 -20.92 7.51
C MET A 180 7.74 -21.79 6.42
N ALA A 181 6.94 -21.18 5.55
CA ALA A 181 6.32 -21.84 4.40
C ALA A 181 6.04 -20.83 3.29
N LEU A 182 6.01 -21.32 2.05
CA LEU A 182 5.62 -20.58 0.86
C LEU A 182 4.87 -21.53 -0.07
N GLY A 183 3.62 -21.20 -0.42
CA GLY A 183 2.78 -22.03 -1.26
C GLY A 183 1.63 -21.26 -1.88
N LYS A 184 0.73 -21.98 -2.56
CA LYS A 184 -0.53 -21.44 -3.05
C LYS A 184 -1.51 -21.28 -1.88
N ASN A 185 -2.45 -20.35 -2.01
CA ASN A 185 -3.45 -20.08 -0.99
C ASN A 185 -4.20 -21.36 -0.57
N GLU A 186 -4.60 -22.18 -1.55
CA GLU A 186 -5.34 -23.45 -1.35
C GLU A 186 -4.58 -24.53 -0.55
N GLU A 187 -3.26 -24.39 -0.38
CA GLU A 187 -2.41 -25.32 0.37
C GLU A 187 -2.43 -25.03 1.88
N PHE A 188 -3.05 -23.94 2.31
CA PHE A 188 -3.06 -23.49 3.70
C PHE A 188 -4.46 -23.51 4.32
N THR A 189 -4.49 -23.70 5.63
CA THR A 189 -5.68 -23.51 6.48
C THR A 189 -5.36 -22.50 7.57
N ASN A 190 -6.39 -21.94 8.21
CA ASN A 190 -6.19 -21.05 9.37
C ASN A 190 -5.33 -21.70 10.46
N GLU A 191 -5.55 -23.00 10.69
CA GLU A 191 -4.81 -23.78 11.69
C GLU A 191 -3.34 -23.94 11.29
N SER A 192 -3.06 -24.35 10.04
CA SER A 192 -1.69 -24.52 9.55
C SER A 192 -0.89 -23.20 9.59
N ILE A 193 -1.50 -22.08 9.17
CA ILE A 193 -0.85 -20.76 9.27
C ILE A 193 -0.61 -20.38 10.74
N GLY A 194 -1.58 -20.63 11.62
CA GLY A 194 -1.46 -20.36 13.05
C GLY A 194 -0.25 -21.08 13.68
N LEU A 195 -0.07 -22.37 13.39
CA LEU A 195 1.08 -23.16 13.84
C LEU A 195 2.42 -22.61 13.29
N LEU A 196 2.47 -22.30 11.99
CA LEU A 196 3.65 -21.72 11.36
C LEU A 196 4.01 -20.35 11.95
N MET A 197 3.02 -19.51 12.22
CA MET A 197 3.21 -18.20 12.88
C MET A 197 3.68 -18.35 14.33
N ALA A 198 3.40 -19.49 14.99
CA ALA A 198 3.94 -19.83 16.31
C ALA A 198 5.34 -20.48 16.25
N GLY A 199 5.90 -20.65 15.05
CA GLY A 199 7.22 -21.26 14.83
C GLY A 199 7.23 -22.77 14.77
N GLN A 200 6.05 -23.41 14.65
CA GLN A 200 5.92 -24.86 14.51
C GLN A 200 5.88 -25.21 13.03
N ARG A 201 6.89 -25.90 12.52
CA ARG A 201 6.86 -26.52 11.18
C ARG A 201 6.03 -27.80 11.30
N GLY A 202 4.85 -27.83 10.68
CA GLY A 202 4.03 -29.02 10.67
C GLY A 202 4.79 -30.21 10.10
N GLY A 203 4.94 -31.28 10.90
CA GLY A 203 5.54 -32.52 10.43
C GLY A 203 6.60 -33.17 11.31
N GLU A 204 6.65 -32.88 12.62
CA GLU A 204 7.37 -33.74 13.57
C GLU A 204 6.43 -34.06 14.72
N SER A 205 5.66 -35.14 14.56
CA SER A 205 5.06 -35.92 15.65
C SER A 205 5.47 -37.38 15.46
#